data_349870bb50526be3c2db6c6d0377e7d8
#
_entry.id   349870bb50526be3c2db6c6d0377e7d8
#
_cell.length_a   1.000
_cell.length_b   1.000
_cell.length_c   1.000
_cell.angle_alpha   90.00
_cell.angle_beta   90.00
_cell.angle_gamma   90.00
#
_symmetry.space_group_name_H-M   'P 1'
#
loop_
_entity.id
_entity.type
_entity.pdbx_description
1 polymer ?
#
loop_
_entity_poly.entity_id
_entity_poly.type
_entity_poly.pdbx_seq_one_letter_code
_entity_poly.pdbx_strand_id
1 'polypeptide(L)'
;MAQIYNEELTSGFVKPDDILKTDRFTDFSAVSSKGYSLLVRAKRHGRWWLLKGLKEQYRQDAVYQVLLQKEYEITSQLQHPMVVSAFSLEKVENFGLCIVMEWIEGQTLKEWLAQGKLSWKQRHHVSDMLLEALAYVQSRQTQHRDLKPSNIMLTHDGQHLKLIDFGLSDTDSHTILKEPAGTEGYMAPDGPSDIYSLGCILRELRLGWWSRLVIRKCCAPSILRYTDIKTIKRDLHRCWLWPRRILLFICFVALVTGLYQQNHVQTQQGLQTVSDSLEVLKKEYKTKMTVEQTTTDSLRLQIKQVNEQREAERALIQKRQDDIAAAKRKIDQQMTAYGIQQMFDTVTCQCNITIPFLRIADELLKNTEEQELKDYINERYRRPWIKRMSELPYD
;
A
#
# COMPACT_ATOMS: atom_id res chain seq x y z
N MET A 1 -66.76 33.57 14.58
CA MET A 1 -65.33 33.59 14.28
C MET A 1 -64.50 32.49 15.00
N ALA A 2 -64.93 31.90 16.09
CA ALA A 2 -64.20 30.88 16.81
C ALA A 2 -64.30 29.42 16.23
N GLN A 3 -65.32 29.15 15.38
CA GLN A 3 -65.51 27.84 14.77
C GLN A 3 -64.65 27.60 13.50
N ILE A 4 -64.29 28.66 12.78
CA ILE A 4 -63.49 28.53 11.53
C ILE A 4 -61.99 28.31 11.86
N TYR A 5 -61.51 28.73 13.02
CA TYR A 5 -60.12 28.57 13.44
C TYR A 5 -59.81 27.11 13.91
N ASN A 6 -60.83 26.34 14.30
CA ASN A 6 -60.61 24.96 14.76
C ASN A 6 -60.57 23.92 13.63
N GLU A 7 -61.16 24.17 12.45
CA GLU A 7 -61.10 23.23 11.34
C GLU A 7 -59.83 23.30 10.52
N GLU A 8 -59.20 24.47 10.40
CA GLU A 8 -57.89 24.58 9.69
C GLU A 8 -56.71 24.03 10.49
N LEU A 9 -56.77 24.04 11.83
CA LEU A 9 -55.74 23.47 12.69
C LEU A 9 -55.79 21.95 12.80
N THR A 10 -56.93 21.30 12.53
CA THR A 10 -57.05 19.84 12.60
C THR A 10 -56.78 19.14 11.28
N SER A 11 -56.77 19.86 10.15
CA SER A 11 -56.48 19.27 8.84
C SER A 11 -55.00 18.94 8.59
N GLY A 12 -54.11 19.40 9.45
CA GLY A 12 -52.65 19.13 9.37
C GLY A 12 -52.13 18.07 10.37
N PHE A 13 -52.97 17.66 11.34
CA PHE A 13 -52.53 16.63 12.29
C PHE A 13 -52.83 15.23 11.74
N VAL A 14 -51.75 14.50 11.47
CA VAL A 14 -51.78 13.07 11.13
C VAL A 14 -52.44 12.33 12.30
N LYS A 15 -53.50 11.56 12.05
CA LYS A 15 -54.16 10.77 13.10
C LYS A 15 -53.13 9.83 13.75
N PRO A 16 -53.22 9.59 15.09
CA PRO A 16 -52.31 8.66 15.77
C PRO A 16 -52.20 7.29 15.10
N ASP A 17 -53.31 6.77 14.54
CA ASP A 17 -53.35 5.51 13.79
C ASP A 17 -52.60 5.56 12.45
N ASP A 18 -52.50 6.73 11.82
CA ASP A 18 -51.71 6.91 10.60
C ASP A 18 -50.22 7.06 10.91
N ILE A 19 -49.85 7.63 12.08
CA ILE A 19 -48.48 7.65 12.57
C ILE A 19 -48.00 6.23 12.86
N LEU A 20 -48.84 5.40 13.51
CA LEU A 20 -48.52 4.00 13.77
C LEU A 20 -48.40 3.16 12.49
N LYS A 21 -49.15 3.49 11.44
CA LYS A 21 -49.01 2.84 10.12
C LYS A 21 -47.78 3.26 9.38
N THR A 22 -47.33 4.51 9.52
CA THR A 22 -46.10 5.02 8.87
C THR A 22 -44.83 4.53 9.56
N ASP A 23 -44.90 4.03 10.80
CA ASP A 23 -43.75 3.49 11.53
C ASP A 23 -43.40 2.03 11.14
N ARG A 24 -44.22 1.38 10.31
CA ARG A 24 -43.95 0.04 9.81
C ARG A 24 -43.00 0.04 8.62
N PHE A 25 -42.22 -1.02 8.52
CA PHE A 25 -41.45 -1.28 7.32
C PHE A 25 -42.35 -1.72 6.17
N THR A 26 -42.02 -1.26 4.97
CA THR A 26 -42.71 -1.60 3.71
C THR A 26 -41.68 -1.95 2.63
N ASP A 27 -42.13 -2.32 1.43
CA ASP A 27 -41.26 -2.52 0.25
C ASP A 27 -40.09 -3.49 0.50
N PHE A 28 -40.38 -4.62 1.11
CA PHE A 28 -39.36 -5.62 1.44
C PHE A 28 -38.78 -6.27 0.18
N SER A 29 -37.46 -6.30 0.09
CA SER A 29 -36.75 -7.06 -0.94
C SER A 29 -35.59 -7.84 -0.32
N ALA A 30 -35.50 -9.13 -0.61
CA ALA A 30 -34.45 -9.98 -0.11
C ALA A 30 -33.12 -9.59 -0.73
N VAL A 31 -32.07 -9.52 0.11
CA VAL A 31 -30.70 -9.34 -0.30
C VAL A 31 -29.97 -10.67 -0.12
N SER A 32 -29.14 -11.04 -1.08
CA SER A 32 -28.37 -12.30 -0.99
C SER A 32 -27.49 -12.31 0.25
N SER A 33 -27.65 -13.33 1.09
CA SER A 33 -26.87 -13.51 2.31
C SER A 33 -26.35 -14.93 2.44
N LYS A 34 -25.15 -15.04 3.02
CA LYS A 34 -24.53 -16.34 3.34
C LYS A 34 -24.69 -16.66 4.82
N GLY A 35 -24.49 -17.94 5.17
CA GLY A 35 -24.56 -18.39 6.55
C GLY A 35 -25.98 -18.29 7.15
N TYR A 36 -26.06 -17.98 8.41
CA TYR A 36 -27.31 -17.93 9.21
C TYR A 36 -28.07 -16.62 9.11
N SER A 37 -27.46 -15.55 8.64
CA SER A 37 -28.06 -14.23 8.56
C SER A 37 -29.06 -14.12 7.40
N LEU A 38 -30.14 -13.40 7.62
CA LEU A 38 -31.12 -12.95 6.62
C LEU A 38 -30.94 -11.45 6.42
N LEU A 39 -30.74 -11.01 5.18
CA LEU A 39 -30.65 -9.60 4.83
C LEU A 39 -31.88 -9.21 4.01
N VAL A 40 -32.55 -8.16 4.43
CA VAL A 40 -33.72 -7.63 3.76
C VAL A 40 -33.61 -6.12 3.64
N ARG A 41 -33.76 -5.60 2.43
CA ARG A 41 -33.92 -4.18 2.20
C ARG A 41 -35.41 -3.83 2.44
N ALA A 42 -35.68 -2.80 3.21
CA ALA A 42 -37.05 -2.36 3.52
C ALA A 42 -37.10 -0.83 3.58
N LYS A 43 -38.32 -0.29 3.45
CA LYS A 43 -38.52 1.15 3.47
C LYS A 43 -39.30 1.55 4.74
N ARG A 44 -38.86 2.63 5.42
CA ARG A 44 -39.53 3.23 6.55
C ARG A 44 -39.35 4.74 6.52
N HIS A 45 -40.39 5.53 6.69
CA HIS A 45 -40.38 6.99 6.60
C HIS A 45 -39.73 7.52 5.29
N GLY A 46 -40.02 6.89 4.16
CA GLY A 46 -39.47 7.30 2.86
C GLY A 46 -38.00 6.94 2.63
N ARG A 47 -37.27 6.39 3.61
CA ARG A 47 -35.87 5.98 3.52
C ARG A 47 -35.75 4.46 3.42
N TRP A 48 -34.69 4.03 2.71
CA TRP A 48 -34.27 2.64 2.67
C TRP A 48 -33.44 2.26 3.86
N TRP A 49 -33.67 1.07 4.37
CA TRP A 49 -32.97 0.46 5.49
C TRP A 49 -32.56 -0.95 5.15
N LEU A 50 -31.49 -1.44 5.77
CA LEU A 50 -31.11 -2.83 5.77
C LEU A 50 -31.58 -3.45 7.10
N LEU A 51 -32.37 -4.48 7.00
CA LEU A 51 -32.78 -5.32 8.13
C LEU A 51 -31.89 -6.56 8.11
N LYS A 52 -31.03 -6.74 9.13
CA LYS A 52 -30.23 -7.94 9.34
C LYS A 52 -30.87 -8.77 10.45
N GLY A 53 -31.45 -9.88 10.09
CA GLY A 53 -32.07 -10.84 11.01
C GLY A 53 -31.49 -12.24 10.86
N LEU A 54 -32.19 -13.22 11.37
CA LEU A 54 -31.87 -14.65 11.26
C LEU A 54 -32.74 -15.34 10.23
N LYS A 55 -32.20 -16.27 9.46
CA LYS A 55 -32.98 -17.17 8.63
C LYS A 55 -33.94 -17.97 9.51
N GLU A 56 -35.09 -18.35 8.97
CA GLU A 56 -36.17 -18.96 9.72
C GLU A 56 -35.76 -20.12 10.62
N GLN A 57 -34.89 -20.98 10.13
CA GLN A 57 -34.35 -22.15 10.85
C GLN A 57 -33.51 -21.82 12.08
N TYR A 58 -32.97 -20.58 12.15
CA TYR A 58 -32.12 -20.12 13.27
C TYR A 58 -32.79 -19.14 14.21
N ARG A 59 -34.03 -18.71 13.89
CA ARG A 59 -34.75 -17.65 14.66
C ARG A 59 -35.07 -18.05 16.09
N GLN A 60 -35.31 -19.35 16.34
CA GLN A 60 -35.65 -19.86 17.66
C GLN A 60 -34.41 -20.33 18.45
N ASP A 61 -33.24 -20.37 17.83
CA ASP A 61 -32.02 -20.78 18.48
C ASP A 61 -31.43 -19.61 19.28
N ALA A 62 -31.37 -19.80 20.60
CA ALA A 62 -30.85 -18.80 21.53
C ALA A 62 -29.40 -18.39 21.23
N VAL A 63 -28.60 -19.33 20.70
CA VAL A 63 -27.20 -19.07 20.34
C VAL A 63 -27.11 -17.99 19.28
N TYR A 64 -27.85 -18.14 18.18
CA TYR A 64 -27.83 -17.17 17.08
C TYR A 64 -28.49 -15.83 17.45
N GLN A 65 -29.48 -15.85 18.35
CA GLN A 65 -30.08 -14.63 18.88
C GLN A 65 -29.07 -13.82 19.70
N VAL A 66 -28.30 -14.48 20.55
CA VAL A 66 -27.22 -13.84 21.31
C VAL A 66 -26.13 -13.28 20.40
N LEU A 67 -25.76 -14.00 19.35
CA LEU A 67 -24.81 -13.52 18.34
C LEU A 67 -25.30 -12.26 17.63
N LEU A 68 -26.57 -12.25 17.22
CA LEU A 68 -27.19 -11.08 16.58
C LEU A 68 -27.23 -9.87 17.53
N GLN A 69 -27.58 -10.10 18.79
CA GLN A 69 -27.58 -9.04 19.81
C GLN A 69 -26.18 -8.49 20.06
N LYS A 70 -25.17 -9.33 20.22
CA LYS A 70 -23.76 -8.92 20.37
C LYS A 70 -23.28 -8.12 19.16
N GLU A 71 -23.62 -8.54 17.95
CA GLU A 71 -23.30 -7.78 16.74
C GLU A 71 -23.90 -6.37 16.78
N TYR A 72 -25.15 -6.26 17.20
CA TYR A 72 -25.81 -4.95 17.39
C TYR A 72 -25.09 -4.11 18.45
N GLU A 73 -24.80 -4.68 19.62
CA GLU A 73 -24.10 -4.00 20.72
C GLU A 73 -22.76 -3.42 20.28
N ILE A 74 -21.98 -4.19 19.52
CA ILE A 74 -20.68 -3.74 19.00
C ILE A 74 -20.88 -2.67 17.91
N THR A 75 -21.74 -2.94 16.92
CA THR A 75 -21.89 -2.05 15.77
C THR A 75 -22.51 -0.72 16.15
N SER A 76 -23.46 -0.69 17.10
CA SER A 76 -24.12 0.54 17.57
C SER A 76 -23.20 1.50 18.32
N GLN A 77 -22.09 0.99 18.89
CA GLN A 77 -21.07 1.80 19.56
C GLN A 77 -20.07 2.42 18.56
N LEU A 78 -20.03 1.91 17.33
CA LEU A 78 -19.10 2.39 16.29
C LEU A 78 -19.79 3.50 15.45
N GLN A 79 -19.44 4.74 15.75
CA GLN A 79 -19.97 5.91 15.03
C GLN A 79 -18.86 6.56 14.20
N HIS A 80 -18.83 6.23 12.92
CA HIS A 80 -17.84 6.76 11.97
C HIS A 80 -18.40 6.75 10.55
N PRO A 81 -18.13 7.77 9.71
CA PRO A 81 -18.64 7.82 8.33
C PRO A 81 -18.28 6.60 7.48
N MET A 82 -17.17 5.92 7.78
CA MET A 82 -16.67 4.75 7.05
C MET A 82 -17.00 3.42 7.75
N VAL A 83 -17.89 3.41 8.74
CA VAL A 83 -18.42 2.21 9.39
C VAL A 83 -19.94 2.23 9.23
N VAL A 84 -20.52 1.07 8.99
CA VAL A 84 -21.97 0.94 8.88
C VAL A 84 -22.65 1.33 10.20
N SER A 85 -23.73 2.10 10.13
CA SER A 85 -24.49 2.52 11.31
C SER A 85 -25.59 1.51 11.60
N ALA A 86 -25.66 1.01 12.84
CA ALA A 86 -26.78 0.25 13.38
C ALA A 86 -27.60 1.16 14.30
N PHE A 87 -28.91 1.25 14.06
CA PHE A 87 -29.79 2.22 14.70
C PHE A 87 -30.60 1.61 15.83
N SER A 88 -31.17 0.42 15.60
CA SER A 88 -32.02 -0.27 16.59
C SER A 88 -31.94 -1.79 16.40
N LEU A 89 -32.30 -2.49 17.46
CA LEU A 89 -32.56 -3.92 17.46
C LEU A 89 -34.03 -4.10 17.81
N GLU A 90 -34.85 -4.52 16.85
CA GLU A 90 -36.32 -4.58 17.00
C GLU A 90 -36.92 -5.82 16.35
N LYS A 91 -38.12 -6.21 16.81
CA LYS A 91 -38.86 -7.29 16.17
C LYS A 91 -39.62 -6.74 14.97
N VAL A 92 -39.27 -7.27 13.79
CA VAL A 92 -39.94 -6.94 12.53
C VAL A 92 -40.89 -8.07 12.15
N GLU A 93 -42.13 -7.73 11.77
CA GLU A 93 -43.17 -8.69 11.38
C GLU A 93 -42.64 -9.60 10.26
N ASN A 94 -42.87 -10.91 10.36
CA ASN A 94 -42.41 -11.97 9.46
C ASN A 94 -40.87 -12.23 9.43
N PHE A 95 -40.03 -11.37 10.03
CA PHE A 95 -38.56 -11.53 10.01
C PHE A 95 -37.98 -11.83 11.40
N GLY A 96 -38.74 -11.61 12.48
CA GLY A 96 -38.29 -11.81 13.85
C GLY A 96 -37.37 -10.68 14.31
N LEU A 97 -36.40 -11.00 15.18
CA LEU A 97 -35.46 -10.01 15.69
C LEU A 97 -34.49 -9.58 14.58
N CYS A 98 -34.39 -8.26 14.35
CA CYS A 98 -33.58 -7.68 13.30
C CYS A 98 -32.78 -6.47 13.82
N ILE A 99 -31.56 -6.33 13.39
CA ILE A 99 -30.79 -5.09 13.47
C ILE A 99 -31.24 -4.20 12.32
N VAL A 100 -31.67 -2.98 12.64
CA VAL A 100 -31.97 -1.95 11.64
C VAL A 100 -30.71 -1.16 11.37
N MET A 101 -30.27 -1.20 10.14
CA MET A 101 -28.99 -0.60 9.69
C MET A 101 -29.22 0.37 8.53
N GLU A 102 -28.28 1.25 8.30
CA GLU A 102 -28.28 2.09 7.09
C GLU A 102 -28.24 1.21 5.82
N TRP A 103 -29.04 1.60 4.83
CA TRP A 103 -28.92 1.04 3.49
C TRP A 103 -27.80 1.76 2.73
N ILE A 104 -26.84 1.00 2.24
CA ILE A 104 -25.71 1.53 1.46
C ILE A 104 -25.96 1.25 -0.02
N GLU A 105 -26.09 2.31 -0.81
CA GLU A 105 -26.20 2.19 -2.27
C GLU A 105 -24.81 2.04 -2.89
N GLY A 106 -24.45 0.80 -3.20
CA GLY A 106 -23.10 0.51 -3.67
C GLY A 106 -22.90 -0.97 -3.97
N GLN A 107 -21.65 -1.32 -4.17
CA GLN A 107 -21.17 -2.68 -4.39
C GLN A 107 -20.06 -3.01 -3.41
N THR A 108 -19.86 -4.30 -3.19
CA THR A 108 -18.71 -4.76 -2.38
C THR A 108 -17.38 -4.50 -3.09
N LEU A 109 -16.32 -4.29 -2.33
CA LEU A 109 -14.96 -4.19 -2.88
C LEU A 109 -14.60 -5.45 -3.69
N LYS A 110 -15.14 -6.61 -3.30
CA LYS A 110 -14.97 -7.87 -4.04
C LYS A 110 -15.52 -7.75 -5.47
N GLU A 111 -16.72 -7.22 -5.62
CA GLU A 111 -17.36 -7.02 -6.93
C GLU A 111 -16.61 -5.96 -7.76
N TRP A 112 -16.17 -4.87 -7.13
CA TRP A 112 -15.34 -3.86 -7.77
C TRP A 112 -14.01 -4.41 -8.28
N LEU A 113 -13.33 -5.23 -7.48
CA LEU A 113 -12.08 -5.89 -7.87
C LEU A 113 -12.30 -6.88 -9.03
N ALA A 114 -13.40 -7.65 -8.99
CA ALA A 114 -13.75 -8.60 -10.04
C ALA A 114 -14.02 -7.91 -11.38
N GLN A 115 -14.60 -6.70 -11.37
CA GLN A 115 -14.84 -5.92 -12.58
C GLN A 115 -13.55 -5.34 -13.19
N GLY A 116 -12.43 -5.31 -12.46
CA GLY A 116 -11.15 -4.78 -12.92
C GLY A 116 -11.13 -3.26 -13.22
N LYS A 117 -12.19 -2.54 -12.87
CA LYS A 117 -12.43 -1.14 -13.26
C LYS A 117 -11.79 -0.09 -12.36
N LEU A 118 -11.19 -0.48 -11.22
CA LEU A 118 -10.56 0.47 -10.30
C LEU A 118 -9.32 1.09 -10.95
N SER A 119 -9.39 2.40 -11.18
CA SER A 119 -8.23 3.20 -11.58
C SER A 119 -7.19 3.24 -10.45
N TRP A 120 -5.96 3.60 -10.78
CA TRP A 120 -4.89 3.74 -9.79
C TRP A 120 -5.25 4.72 -8.66
N LYS A 121 -5.86 5.86 -9.00
CA LYS A 121 -6.32 6.85 -8.00
C LYS A 121 -7.38 6.28 -7.06
N GLN A 122 -8.36 5.57 -7.60
CA GLN A 122 -9.41 4.95 -6.79
C GLN A 122 -8.85 3.88 -5.85
N ARG A 123 -7.88 3.06 -6.28
CA ARG A 123 -7.23 2.06 -5.41
C ARG A 123 -6.54 2.70 -4.21
N HIS A 124 -5.85 3.81 -4.41
CA HIS A 124 -5.23 4.57 -3.33
C HIS A 124 -6.28 5.19 -2.41
N HIS A 125 -7.31 5.80 -2.98
CA HIS A 125 -8.40 6.40 -2.21
C HIS A 125 -9.12 5.35 -1.33
N VAL A 126 -9.43 4.18 -1.88
CA VAL A 126 -10.00 3.05 -1.13
C VAL A 126 -9.05 2.59 -0.02
N SER A 127 -7.74 2.50 -0.31
CA SER A 127 -6.74 2.16 0.70
C SER A 127 -6.70 3.16 1.85
N ASP A 128 -6.74 4.45 1.56
CA ASP A 128 -6.69 5.51 2.58
C ASP A 128 -7.95 5.50 3.46
N MET A 129 -9.13 5.35 2.85
CA MET A 129 -10.39 5.23 3.57
C MET A 129 -10.43 3.98 4.45
N LEU A 130 -9.95 2.83 3.93
CA LEU A 130 -9.91 1.58 4.68
C LEU A 130 -8.99 1.69 5.91
N LEU A 131 -7.81 2.28 5.74
CA LEU A 131 -6.87 2.54 6.83
C LEU A 131 -7.47 3.48 7.89
N GLU A 132 -8.23 4.48 7.47
CA GLU A 132 -8.89 5.41 8.38
C GLU A 132 -9.99 4.71 9.17
N ALA A 133 -10.86 3.95 8.50
CA ALA A 133 -11.90 3.16 9.14
C ALA A 133 -11.33 2.19 10.19
N LEU A 134 -10.29 1.44 9.81
CA LEU A 134 -9.66 0.48 10.72
C LEU A 134 -8.91 1.14 11.87
N ALA A 135 -8.27 2.31 11.65
CA ALA A 135 -7.66 3.07 12.72
C ALA A 135 -8.70 3.56 13.75
N TYR A 136 -9.90 3.94 13.29
CA TYR A 136 -11.01 4.25 14.17
C TYR A 136 -11.46 3.02 14.96
N VAL A 137 -11.72 1.89 14.30
CA VAL A 137 -12.13 0.63 14.96
C VAL A 137 -11.10 0.21 16.02
N GLN A 138 -9.81 0.24 15.67
CA GLN A 138 -8.72 -0.05 16.61
C GLN A 138 -8.70 0.93 17.80
N SER A 139 -8.98 2.22 17.58
CA SER A 139 -9.03 3.22 18.65
C SER A 139 -10.17 2.97 19.65
N ARG A 140 -11.21 2.23 19.22
CA ARG A 140 -12.31 1.77 20.09
C ARG A 140 -12.03 0.41 20.77
N GLN A 141 -10.76 -0.07 20.69
CA GLN A 141 -10.36 -1.38 21.21
C GLN A 141 -11.17 -2.55 20.63
N THR A 142 -11.73 -2.35 19.44
CA THR A 142 -12.52 -3.34 18.71
C THR A 142 -11.70 -3.88 17.55
N GLN A 143 -11.95 -5.13 17.17
CA GLN A 143 -11.39 -5.78 15.99
C GLN A 143 -12.54 -6.27 15.10
N HIS A 144 -12.36 -6.23 13.79
CA HIS A 144 -13.36 -6.71 12.84
C HIS A 144 -13.38 -8.25 12.75
N ARG A 145 -12.19 -8.87 12.79
CA ARG A 145 -11.90 -10.33 12.76
C ARG A 145 -12.32 -11.10 11.49
N ASP A 146 -13.23 -10.57 10.69
CA ASP A 146 -13.58 -11.13 9.39
C ASP A 146 -13.43 -10.09 8.28
N LEU A 147 -12.31 -9.34 8.32
CA LEU A 147 -12.02 -8.31 7.33
C LEU A 147 -11.67 -8.94 5.98
N LYS A 148 -12.49 -8.67 4.97
CA LYS A 148 -12.36 -9.18 3.59
C LYS A 148 -13.04 -8.24 2.60
N PRO A 149 -12.75 -8.33 1.30
CA PRO A 149 -13.34 -7.45 0.29
C PRO A 149 -14.89 -7.49 0.21
N SER A 150 -15.52 -8.59 0.61
CA SER A 150 -17.00 -8.68 0.65
C SER A 150 -17.61 -7.94 1.83
N ASN A 151 -16.82 -7.63 2.87
CA ASN A 151 -17.26 -6.89 4.05
C ASN A 151 -16.89 -5.40 3.98
N ILE A 152 -16.53 -4.93 2.79
CA ILE A 152 -16.23 -3.54 2.48
C ILE A 152 -17.17 -3.11 1.35
N MET A 153 -18.06 -2.16 1.61
CA MET A 153 -18.92 -1.56 0.61
C MET A 153 -18.31 -0.28 0.06
N LEU A 154 -18.44 -0.08 -1.23
CA LEU A 154 -18.10 1.18 -1.92
C LEU A 154 -19.37 1.73 -2.56
N THR A 155 -19.64 3.02 -2.42
CA THR A 155 -20.72 3.69 -3.13
C THR A 155 -20.50 3.62 -4.64
N HIS A 156 -21.58 3.79 -5.44
CA HIS A 156 -21.50 3.66 -6.90
C HIS A 156 -20.50 4.61 -7.56
N ASP A 157 -20.25 5.77 -6.97
CA ASP A 157 -19.22 6.74 -7.40
C ASP A 157 -17.81 6.36 -6.93
N GLY A 158 -17.69 5.35 -6.05
CA GLY A 158 -16.42 4.92 -5.46
C GLY A 158 -15.79 5.95 -4.50
N GLN A 159 -16.53 6.99 -4.11
CA GLN A 159 -16.02 8.07 -3.25
C GLN A 159 -16.12 7.75 -1.76
N HIS A 160 -17.04 6.86 -1.37
CA HIS A 160 -17.25 6.51 0.02
C HIS A 160 -17.09 5.01 0.24
N LEU A 161 -16.48 4.67 1.37
CA LEU A 161 -16.29 3.31 1.84
C LEU A 161 -17.06 3.12 3.14
N LYS A 162 -17.66 1.95 3.31
CA LYS A 162 -18.25 1.51 4.57
C LYS A 162 -17.75 0.11 4.93
N LEU A 163 -17.22 -0.06 6.13
CA LEU A 163 -17.00 -1.37 6.73
C LEU A 163 -18.37 -1.90 7.20
N ILE A 164 -18.68 -3.13 6.84
CA ILE A 164 -19.91 -3.81 7.20
C ILE A 164 -19.60 -5.13 7.91
N ASP A 165 -20.57 -5.64 8.67
CA ASP A 165 -20.54 -6.99 9.25
C ASP A 165 -19.51 -7.20 10.36
N PHE A 166 -19.86 -6.79 11.57
CA PHE A 166 -19.09 -6.98 12.79
C PHE A 166 -19.51 -8.23 13.60
N GLY A 167 -20.22 -9.18 12.97
CA GLY A 167 -20.76 -10.37 13.64
C GLY A 167 -19.73 -11.30 14.28
N LEU A 168 -18.47 -11.23 13.85
CA LEU A 168 -17.38 -12.01 14.41
C LEU A 168 -16.42 -11.18 15.26
N SER A 169 -16.74 -9.94 15.56
CA SER A 169 -15.86 -9.02 16.31
C SER A 169 -15.67 -9.41 17.78
N ASP A 170 -16.55 -10.26 18.33
CA ASP A 170 -16.42 -10.80 19.68
C ASP A 170 -15.68 -12.16 19.69
N THR A 171 -14.82 -12.35 20.71
CA THR A 171 -14.06 -13.59 20.93
C THR A 171 -14.97 -14.80 21.16
N ASP A 172 -16.09 -14.57 21.87
CA ASP A 172 -17.03 -15.63 22.23
C ASP A 172 -17.80 -16.15 21.01
N SER A 173 -18.04 -15.32 20.01
CA SER A 173 -18.74 -15.71 18.78
C SER A 173 -18.04 -16.84 18.03
N HIS A 174 -16.72 -16.85 18.00
CA HIS A 174 -15.94 -17.93 17.37
C HIS A 174 -16.02 -19.25 18.17
N THR A 175 -15.98 -19.15 19.48
CA THR A 175 -16.09 -20.31 20.36
C THR A 175 -17.47 -20.94 20.25
N ILE A 176 -18.48 -20.14 20.11
CA ILE A 176 -19.89 -20.57 20.00
C ILE A 176 -20.17 -21.27 18.65
N LEU A 177 -19.69 -20.69 17.55
CA LEU A 177 -19.94 -21.23 16.20
C LEU A 177 -19.06 -22.46 15.86
N LYS A 178 -18.03 -22.75 16.64
CA LYS A 178 -17.01 -23.78 16.37
C LYS A 178 -16.40 -23.68 14.96
N GLU A 179 -16.50 -22.52 14.35
CA GLU A 179 -15.92 -22.23 13.05
C GLU A 179 -14.55 -21.53 13.22
N PRO A 180 -13.60 -21.79 12.34
CA PRO A 180 -12.32 -21.05 12.37
C PRO A 180 -12.59 -19.55 12.20
N ALA A 181 -11.93 -18.75 13.03
CA ALA A 181 -12.10 -17.29 13.02
C ALA A 181 -11.62 -16.68 11.71
N GLY A 182 -12.55 -16.28 10.84
CA GLY A 182 -12.27 -15.55 9.61
C GLY A 182 -12.39 -16.38 8.33
N THR A 183 -12.24 -15.70 7.20
CA THR A 183 -12.39 -16.30 5.87
C THR A 183 -11.05 -16.79 5.36
N GLU A 184 -11.03 -18.00 4.80
CA GLU A 184 -9.84 -18.58 4.15
C GLU A 184 -9.19 -17.61 3.16
N GLY A 185 -7.87 -17.45 3.23
CA GLY A 185 -7.11 -16.50 2.42
C GLY A 185 -6.91 -15.10 3.05
N TYR A 186 -7.71 -14.72 4.06
CA TYR A 186 -7.57 -13.46 4.79
C TYR A 186 -7.24 -13.66 6.27
N MET A 187 -7.29 -14.87 6.74
CA MET A 187 -6.95 -15.26 8.10
C MET A 187 -5.44 -15.47 8.24
N ALA A 188 -4.85 -14.92 9.28
CA ALA A 188 -3.45 -15.14 9.57
C ALA A 188 -3.23 -16.56 10.14
N PRO A 189 -2.11 -17.22 9.82
CA PRO A 189 -1.79 -18.55 10.34
C PRO A 189 -1.69 -18.61 11.88
N ASP A 190 -1.38 -17.48 12.49
CA ASP A 190 -1.18 -17.30 13.93
C ASP A 190 -2.40 -16.77 14.67
N GLY A 191 -3.57 -16.76 14.04
CA GLY A 191 -4.85 -16.35 14.61
C GLY A 191 -5.46 -15.09 13.97
N PRO A 192 -6.66 -14.69 14.41
CA PRO A 192 -7.38 -13.56 13.81
C PRO A 192 -6.57 -12.26 13.91
N SER A 193 -6.44 -11.55 12.79
CA SER A 193 -5.70 -10.29 12.73
C SER A 193 -6.18 -9.40 11.61
N ASP A 194 -6.83 -8.29 11.95
CA ASP A 194 -7.28 -7.29 10.97
C ASP A 194 -6.10 -6.71 10.17
N ILE A 195 -4.92 -6.64 10.76
CA ILE A 195 -3.70 -6.15 10.09
C ILE A 195 -3.24 -7.12 9.01
N TYR A 196 -3.32 -8.42 9.26
CA TYR A 196 -3.01 -9.42 8.24
C TYR A 196 -4.02 -9.38 7.11
N SER A 197 -5.30 -9.38 7.44
CA SER A 197 -6.41 -9.26 6.47
C SER A 197 -6.31 -8.00 5.63
N LEU A 198 -5.98 -6.86 6.26
CA LEU A 198 -5.66 -5.61 5.58
C LEU A 198 -4.50 -5.78 4.60
N GLY A 199 -3.41 -6.44 5.00
CA GLY A 199 -2.27 -6.74 4.13
C GLY A 199 -2.69 -7.52 2.87
N CYS A 200 -3.56 -8.51 3.00
CA CYS A 200 -4.12 -9.26 1.89
C CYS A 200 -4.96 -8.37 0.96
N ILE A 201 -5.82 -7.51 1.51
CA ILE A 201 -6.65 -6.57 0.73
C ILE A 201 -5.78 -5.54 0.00
N LEU A 202 -4.78 -4.96 0.66
CA LEU A 202 -3.84 -4.01 0.04
C LEU A 202 -3.05 -4.67 -1.10
N ARG A 203 -2.75 -5.96 -1.01
CA ARG A 203 -2.11 -6.74 -2.08
C ARG A 203 -3.05 -6.87 -3.30
N GLU A 204 -4.32 -7.15 -3.08
CA GLU A 204 -5.34 -7.22 -4.14
C GLU A 204 -5.60 -5.86 -4.79
N LEU A 205 -5.53 -4.78 -4.03
CA LEU A 205 -5.64 -3.41 -4.55
C LEU A 205 -4.47 -3.03 -5.47
N ARG A 206 -3.35 -3.77 -5.47
CA ARG A 206 -2.21 -3.55 -6.37
C ARG A 206 -1.73 -2.10 -6.36
N LEU A 207 -1.42 -1.56 -5.19
CA LEU A 207 -1.05 -0.15 -4.98
C LEU A 207 0.30 0.26 -5.61
N GLY A 208 1.08 -0.70 -6.13
CA GLY A 208 2.38 -0.46 -6.74
C GLY A 208 3.52 -1.16 -6.02
N TRP A 209 4.70 -1.24 -6.67
CA TRP A 209 5.85 -1.99 -6.14
C TRP A 209 6.41 -1.42 -4.83
N TRP A 210 6.29 -0.11 -4.62
CA TRP A 210 6.75 0.57 -3.40
C TRP A 210 5.97 0.18 -2.15
N SER A 211 4.70 -0.24 -2.27
CA SER A 211 3.88 -0.69 -1.14
C SER A 211 4.22 -2.10 -0.66
N ARG A 212 4.98 -2.88 -1.46
CA ARG A 212 5.25 -4.31 -1.19
C ARG A 212 5.89 -4.57 0.17
N LEU A 213 6.81 -3.71 0.62
CA LEU A 213 7.47 -3.88 1.93
C LEU A 213 6.47 -3.71 3.08
N VAL A 214 5.60 -2.71 2.98
CA VAL A 214 4.56 -2.47 3.99
C VAL A 214 3.56 -3.64 3.99
N ILE A 215 3.11 -4.09 2.82
CA ILE A 215 2.18 -5.22 2.68
C ILE A 215 2.80 -6.51 3.24
N ARG A 216 4.05 -6.80 2.92
CA ARG A 216 4.76 -7.97 3.48
C ARG A 216 4.84 -7.92 5.00
N LYS A 217 5.10 -6.75 5.57
CA LYS A 217 5.13 -6.58 7.03
C LYS A 217 3.74 -6.74 7.66
N CYS A 218 2.66 -6.34 6.98
CA CYS A 218 1.30 -6.66 7.44
C CYS A 218 1.03 -8.16 7.47
N CYS A 219 1.54 -8.92 6.48
CA CYS A 219 1.37 -10.36 6.37
C CYS A 219 2.48 -11.18 7.06
N ALA A 220 3.38 -10.57 7.81
CA ALA A 220 4.44 -11.25 8.54
C ALA A 220 3.88 -12.01 9.76
N PRO A 221 4.65 -12.95 10.35
CA PRO A 221 4.33 -13.54 11.66
C PRO A 221 4.07 -12.46 12.71
N SER A 222 3.25 -12.76 13.72
CA SER A 222 2.76 -11.79 14.72
C SER A 222 3.86 -10.94 15.37
N ILE A 223 5.02 -11.52 15.66
CA ILE A 223 6.17 -10.84 16.26
C ILE A 223 6.75 -9.73 15.37
N LEU A 224 6.68 -9.88 14.04
CA LEU A 224 7.22 -8.95 13.06
C LEU A 224 6.15 -8.06 12.42
N ARG A 225 4.89 -8.39 12.66
CA ARG A 225 3.73 -7.68 12.10
C ARG A 225 3.59 -6.30 12.74
N TYR A 226 2.95 -5.38 12.01
CA TYR A 226 2.50 -4.14 12.61
C TYR A 226 1.51 -4.41 13.75
N THR A 227 1.51 -3.54 14.76
CA THR A 227 0.56 -3.55 15.87
C THR A 227 -0.44 -2.41 15.78
N ASP A 228 -0.14 -1.38 14.98
CA ASP A 228 -0.92 -0.16 14.88
C ASP A 228 -1.18 0.23 13.43
N ILE A 229 -2.44 0.49 13.12
CA ILE A 229 -2.92 0.89 11.77
C ILE A 229 -2.38 2.26 11.37
N LYS A 230 -2.23 3.19 12.33
CA LYS A 230 -1.70 4.53 12.05
C LYS A 230 -0.25 4.46 11.55
N THR A 231 0.53 3.53 12.08
CA THR A 231 1.89 3.28 11.61
C THR A 231 1.92 2.76 10.18
N ILE A 232 1.00 1.84 9.83
CA ILE A 232 0.84 1.35 8.44
C ILE A 232 0.50 2.51 7.50
N LYS A 233 -0.49 3.36 7.88
CA LYS A 233 -0.90 4.53 7.09
C LYS A 233 0.28 5.47 6.83
N ARG A 234 1.08 5.75 7.86
CA ARG A 234 2.28 6.61 7.76
C ARG A 234 3.35 6.01 6.84
N ASP A 235 3.64 4.72 6.99
CA ASP A 235 4.67 4.04 6.20
C ASP A 235 4.23 3.90 4.74
N LEU A 236 2.96 3.58 4.48
CA LEU A 236 2.40 3.53 3.13
C LEU A 236 2.46 4.90 2.44
N HIS A 237 2.10 5.97 3.17
CA HIS A 237 2.20 7.33 2.66
C HIS A 237 3.65 7.75 2.36
N ARG A 238 4.60 7.37 3.23
CA ARG A 238 6.04 7.57 2.97
C ARG A 238 6.48 6.87 1.70
N CYS A 239 6.10 5.61 1.52
CA CYS A 239 6.40 4.85 0.31
C CYS A 239 5.80 5.50 -0.95
N TRP A 240 4.61 6.09 -0.86
CA TRP A 240 3.97 6.78 -1.98
C TRP A 240 4.68 8.07 -2.40
N LEU A 241 5.34 8.75 -1.47
CA LEU A 241 6.14 9.95 -1.76
C LEU A 241 7.50 9.64 -2.40
N TRP A 242 7.99 8.41 -2.29
CA TRP A 242 9.31 7.98 -2.80
C TRP A 242 9.49 8.20 -4.32
N PRO A 243 8.54 7.80 -5.19
CA PRO A 243 8.69 8.04 -6.64
C PRO A 243 8.78 9.52 -6.97
N ARG A 244 8.03 10.37 -6.27
CA ARG A 244 8.12 11.83 -6.43
C ARG A 244 9.48 12.38 -6.01
N ARG A 245 10.05 11.87 -4.91
CA ARG A 245 11.40 12.24 -4.45
C ARG A 245 12.47 11.78 -5.42
N ILE A 246 12.35 10.57 -5.96
CA ILE A 246 13.26 10.06 -7.00
C ILE A 246 13.16 10.91 -8.26
N LEU A 247 11.95 11.25 -8.71
CA LEU A 247 11.74 12.10 -9.87
C LEU A 247 12.37 13.49 -9.65
N LEU A 248 12.13 14.11 -8.50
CA LEU A 248 12.74 15.39 -8.12
C LEU A 248 14.27 15.28 -8.09
N PHE A 249 14.81 14.18 -7.58
CA PHE A 249 16.24 13.94 -7.57
C PHE A 249 16.80 13.78 -9.00
N ILE A 250 16.12 13.04 -9.86
CA ILE A 250 16.50 12.90 -11.28
C ILE A 250 16.45 14.26 -11.98
N CYS A 251 15.37 15.04 -11.77
CA CYS A 251 15.27 16.40 -12.31
C CYS A 251 16.38 17.32 -11.78
N PHE A 252 16.73 17.21 -10.50
CA PHE A 252 17.83 17.95 -9.91
C PHE A 252 19.17 17.57 -10.52
N VAL A 253 19.43 16.26 -10.67
CA VAL A 253 20.66 15.77 -11.33
C VAL A 253 20.72 16.24 -12.79
N ALA A 254 19.60 16.15 -13.53
CA ALA A 254 19.52 16.64 -14.90
C ALA A 254 19.75 18.16 -15.00
N LEU A 255 19.23 18.94 -14.05
CA LEU A 255 19.48 20.38 -13.97
C LEU A 255 20.97 20.69 -13.71
N VAL A 256 21.55 19.98 -12.72
CA VAL A 256 22.97 20.17 -12.37
C VAL A 256 23.88 19.78 -13.54
N THR A 257 23.60 18.65 -14.20
CA THR A 257 24.35 18.23 -15.38
C THR A 257 24.17 19.18 -16.55
N GLY A 258 22.95 19.72 -16.76
CA GLY A 258 22.68 20.75 -17.77
C GLY A 258 23.46 22.04 -17.51
N LEU A 259 23.45 22.54 -16.27
CA LEU A 259 24.23 23.70 -15.86
C LEU A 259 25.74 23.46 -15.99
N TYR A 260 26.19 22.27 -15.61
CA TYR A 260 27.60 21.90 -15.79
C TYR A 260 28.00 21.87 -17.26
N GLN A 261 27.19 21.28 -18.14
CA GLN A 261 27.43 21.28 -19.59
C GLN A 261 27.41 22.69 -20.16
N GLN A 262 26.46 23.53 -19.74
CA GLN A 262 26.38 24.92 -20.19
C GLN A 262 27.64 25.71 -19.78
N ASN A 263 28.09 25.55 -18.54
CA ASN A 263 29.33 26.15 -18.08
C ASN A 263 30.56 25.60 -18.84
N HIS A 264 30.58 24.31 -19.11
CA HIS A 264 31.66 23.68 -19.86
C HIS A 264 31.71 24.18 -21.31
N VAL A 265 30.56 24.34 -21.97
CA VAL A 265 30.45 24.91 -23.33
C VAL A 265 30.89 26.39 -23.33
N GLN A 266 30.47 27.18 -22.33
CA GLN A 266 30.93 28.56 -22.23
C GLN A 266 32.44 28.67 -21.98
N THR A 267 33.01 27.77 -21.14
CA THR A 267 34.44 27.75 -20.93
C THR A 267 35.22 27.31 -22.19
N GLN A 268 34.67 26.35 -22.94
CA GLN A 268 35.25 25.96 -24.24
C GLN A 268 35.12 27.08 -25.30
N GLN A 269 33.99 27.76 -25.36
CA GLN A 269 33.83 28.91 -26.26
C GLN A 269 34.78 30.07 -25.86
N GLY A 270 34.91 30.31 -24.53
CA GLY A 270 35.92 31.27 -24.03
C GLY A 270 37.37 30.85 -24.37
N LEU A 271 37.67 29.56 -24.26
CA LEU A 271 38.97 29.03 -24.67
C LEU A 271 39.17 29.11 -26.19
N GLN A 272 38.11 28.93 -26.96
CA GLN A 272 38.16 29.02 -28.42
C GLN A 272 38.32 30.45 -28.91
N THR A 273 37.60 31.42 -28.28
CA THR A 273 37.82 32.86 -28.57
C THR A 273 39.21 33.33 -28.16
N VAL A 274 39.73 32.80 -27.06
CA VAL A 274 41.14 33.07 -26.67
C VAL A 274 42.13 32.40 -27.62
N SER A 275 41.81 31.17 -28.10
CA SER A 275 42.60 30.46 -29.12
C SER A 275 42.60 31.20 -30.45
N ASP A 276 41.41 31.70 -30.89
CA ASP A 276 41.28 32.47 -32.13
C ASP A 276 42.03 33.82 -32.04
N SER A 277 41.92 34.46 -30.86
CA SER A 277 42.69 35.68 -30.58
C SER A 277 44.21 35.41 -30.55
N LEU A 278 44.61 34.24 -30.02
CA LEU A 278 45.99 33.77 -30.04
C LEU A 278 46.46 33.41 -31.45
N GLU A 279 45.60 32.89 -32.31
CA GLU A 279 45.93 32.68 -33.73
C GLU A 279 46.11 33.98 -34.51
N VAL A 280 45.28 34.97 -34.23
CA VAL A 280 45.45 36.32 -34.80
C VAL A 280 46.77 36.92 -34.32
N LEU A 281 47.06 36.86 -33.03
CA LEU A 281 48.36 37.27 -32.46
C LEU A 281 49.54 36.44 -32.99
N LYS A 282 49.35 35.12 -33.21
CA LYS A 282 50.37 34.28 -33.86
C LYS A 282 50.59 34.66 -35.33
N LYS A 283 49.55 35.06 -36.05
CA LYS A 283 49.67 35.59 -37.42
C LYS A 283 50.42 36.92 -37.44
N GLU A 284 50.10 37.83 -36.52
CA GLU A 284 50.83 39.10 -36.32
C GLU A 284 52.31 38.86 -35.88
N TYR A 285 52.50 37.87 -34.99
CA TYR A 285 53.84 37.49 -34.52
C TYR A 285 54.63 36.74 -35.60
N LYS A 286 53.97 35.88 -36.44
CA LYS A 286 54.63 35.19 -37.58
C LYS A 286 55.12 36.13 -38.64
N THR A 287 54.49 37.27 -38.77
CA THR A 287 55.04 38.36 -39.66
C THR A 287 56.21 39.09 -39.05
N LYS A 288 56.43 38.95 -37.70
CA LYS A 288 57.55 39.58 -37.00
C LYS A 288 58.67 38.57 -36.64
N MET A 289 58.40 37.25 -36.61
CA MET A 289 59.30 36.25 -36.11
C MET A 289 59.76 35.19 -37.16
N THR A 290 60.41 35.60 -38.18
CA THR A 290 61.30 34.71 -38.93
C THR A 290 62.53 34.30 -38.11
N VAL A 291 62.51 34.49 -36.76
CA VAL A 291 63.77 34.36 -35.97
C VAL A 291 63.70 33.35 -34.80
N GLU A 292 62.54 32.74 -34.44
CA GLU A 292 62.59 31.84 -33.30
C GLU A 292 62.05 30.44 -33.58
N GLN A 293 62.94 29.61 -34.14
CA GLN A 293 62.80 28.16 -34.27
C GLN A 293 62.91 27.40 -32.91
N THR A 294 63.19 28.10 -31.82
CA THR A 294 63.47 27.46 -30.52
C THR A 294 62.22 27.15 -29.64
N THR A 295 61.06 27.74 -29.95
CA THR A 295 59.87 27.52 -29.18
C THR A 295 59.05 26.27 -29.55
N THR A 296 59.25 25.69 -30.75
CA THR A 296 58.57 24.47 -31.21
C THR A 296 59.04 23.21 -30.48
N ASP A 297 60.24 23.16 -29.99
CA ASP A 297 60.74 21.97 -29.30
C ASP A 297 60.29 21.88 -27.83
N SER A 298 60.02 23.02 -27.19
CA SER A 298 59.46 23.02 -25.83
C SER A 298 58.01 22.54 -25.79
N LEU A 299 57.20 22.86 -26.83
CA LEU A 299 55.82 22.42 -26.96
C LEU A 299 55.71 20.90 -27.23
N ARG A 300 56.65 20.34 -28.01
CA ARG A 300 56.73 18.88 -28.23
C ARG A 300 57.05 18.12 -26.94
N LEU A 301 57.87 18.70 -26.08
CA LEU A 301 58.21 18.09 -24.79
C LEU A 301 57.00 18.05 -23.84
N GLN A 302 56.17 19.12 -23.81
CA GLN A 302 54.98 19.18 -22.99
C GLN A 302 53.89 18.20 -23.45
N ILE A 303 53.68 18.05 -24.76
CA ILE A 303 52.76 17.07 -25.33
C ILE A 303 53.18 15.64 -24.97
N LYS A 304 54.47 15.36 -25.01
CA LYS A 304 54.97 14.05 -24.60
C LYS A 304 54.74 13.76 -23.13
N GLN A 305 54.92 14.73 -22.25
CA GLN A 305 54.65 14.60 -20.82
C GLN A 305 53.15 14.41 -20.52
N VAL A 306 52.23 15.13 -21.23
CA VAL A 306 50.78 14.96 -21.04
C VAL A 306 50.30 13.59 -21.55
N ASN A 307 50.91 13.06 -22.62
CA ASN A 307 50.54 11.72 -23.08
C ASN A 307 51.01 10.62 -22.11
N GLU A 308 52.20 10.77 -21.53
CA GLU A 308 52.68 9.85 -20.49
C GLU A 308 51.79 9.89 -19.23
N GLN A 309 51.29 11.06 -18.83
CA GLN A 309 50.32 11.19 -17.72
C GLN A 309 48.97 10.48 -18.02
N ARG A 310 48.45 10.64 -19.24
CA ARG A 310 47.22 9.94 -19.67
C ARG A 310 47.35 8.41 -19.66
N GLU A 311 48.49 7.90 -20.05
CA GLU A 311 48.78 6.45 -19.98
C GLU A 311 48.88 5.97 -18.53
N ALA A 312 49.46 6.75 -17.64
CA ALA A 312 49.48 6.43 -16.21
C ALA A 312 48.09 6.44 -15.57
N GLU A 313 47.22 7.41 -15.93
CA GLU A 313 45.79 7.42 -15.48
C GLU A 313 45.01 6.21 -15.99
N ARG A 314 45.21 5.83 -17.26
CA ARG A 314 44.55 4.62 -17.80
C ARG A 314 44.99 3.35 -17.09
N ALA A 315 46.29 3.21 -16.79
CA ALA A 315 46.78 2.07 -16.03
C ALA A 315 46.20 2.01 -14.60
N LEU A 316 46.00 3.17 -13.97
CA LEU A 316 45.39 3.26 -12.64
C LEU A 316 43.90 2.84 -12.66
N ILE A 317 43.19 3.29 -13.69
CA ILE A 317 41.75 2.90 -13.89
C ILE A 317 41.64 1.39 -14.11
N GLN A 318 42.51 0.82 -14.95
CA GLN A 318 42.53 -0.62 -15.20
C GLN A 318 42.79 -1.42 -13.91
N LYS A 319 43.78 -1.00 -13.13
CA LYS A 319 44.08 -1.64 -11.85
C LYS A 319 42.91 -1.61 -10.90
N ARG A 320 42.19 -0.47 -10.84
CA ARG A 320 40.99 -0.34 -10.02
C ARG A 320 39.86 -1.26 -10.48
N GLN A 321 39.68 -1.43 -11.80
CA GLN A 321 38.70 -2.40 -12.35
C GLN A 321 39.06 -3.83 -11.99
N ASP A 322 40.35 -4.18 -12.03
CA ASP A 322 40.83 -5.50 -11.65
C ASP A 322 40.62 -5.75 -10.14
N ASP A 323 40.89 -4.75 -9.30
CA ASP A 323 40.65 -4.81 -7.85
C ASP A 323 39.14 -5.01 -7.53
N ILE A 324 38.26 -4.31 -8.23
CA ILE A 324 36.82 -4.48 -8.11
C ILE A 324 36.40 -5.89 -8.57
N ALA A 325 36.93 -6.38 -9.67
CA ALA A 325 36.67 -7.72 -10.16
C ALA A 325 37.14 -8.81 -9.16
N ALA A 326 38.32 -8.59 -8.53
CA ALA A 326 38.82 -9.47 -7.48
C ALA A 326 37.94 -9.44 -6.22
N ALA A 327 37.47 -8.24 -5.83
CA ALA A 327 36.56 -8.09 -4.71
C ALA A 327 35.17 -8.78 -4.98
N LYS A 328 34.65 -8.64 -6.19
CA LYS A 328 33.43 -9.36 -6.63
C LYS A 328 33.59 -10.88 -6.51
N ARG A 329 34.71 -11.43 -6.98
CA ARG A 329 35.02 -12.87 -6.84
C ARG A 329 35.12 -13.31 -5.37
N LYS A 330 35.69 -12.48 -4.51
CA LYS A 330 35.77 -12.76 -3.07
C LYS A 330 34.40 -12.79 -2.40
N ILE A 331 33.53 -11.87 -2.81
CA ILE A 331 32.13 -11.85 -2.37
C ILE A 331 31.42 -13.11 -2.82
N ASP A 332 31.55 -13.53 -4.08
CA ASP A 332 30.97 -14.76 -4.61
C ASP A 332 31.45 -16.00 -3.84
N GLN A 333 32.74 -16.08 -3.54
CA GLN A 333 33.31 -17.18 -2.74
C GLN A 333 32.74 -17.18 -1.31
N GLN A 334 32.60 -16.03 -0.66
CA GLN A 334 31.98 -15.95 0.66
C GLN A 334 30.52 -16.38 0.62
N MET A 335 29.77 -15.92 -0.36
CA MET A 335 28.37 -16.31 -0.53
C MET A 335 28.21 -17.81 -0.82
N THR A 336 29.11 -18.41 -1.58
CA THR A 336 29.14 -19.86 -1.80
C THR A 336 29.52 -20.62 -0.53
N ALA A 337 30.46 -20.13 0.25
CA ALA A 337 30.87 -20.74 1.52
C ALA A 337 29.73 -20.75 2.56
N TYR A 338 28.82 -19.78 2.52
CA TYR A 338 27.61 -19.78 3.34
C TYR A 338 26.50 -20.72 2.83
N GLY A 339 26.76 -21.50 1.77
CA GLY A 339 25.79 -22.46 1.21
C GLY A 339 24.55 -21.80 0.58
N ILE A 340 24.66 -20.53 0.21
CA ILE A 340 23.54 -19.70 -0.22
C ILE A 340 22.87 -20.23 -1.48
N GLN A 341 23.63 -20.83 -2.41
CA GLN A 341 23.05 -21.44 -3.60
C GLN A 341 22.16 -22.64 -3.23
N GLN A 342 22.62 -23.49 -2.29
CA GLN A 342 21.80 -24.60 -1.81
C GLN A 342 20.56 -24.14 -1.04
N MET A 343 20.68 -23.06 -0.24
CA MET A 343 19.53 -22.43 0.42
C MET A 343 18.52 -21.89 -0.58
N PHE A 344 18.99 -21.31 -1.68
CA PHE A 344 18.14 -20.75 -2.74
C PHE A 344 17.30 -21.83 -3.45
N ASP A 345 17.90 -23.01 -3.67
CA ASP A 345 17.28 -24.13 -4.37
C ASP A 345 16.35 -24.98 -3.46
N THR A 346 16.55 -24.93 -2.14
CA THR A 346 15.82 -25.75 -1.16
C THR A 346 14.69 -25.03 -0.43
N VAL A 347 14.55 -23.71 -0.61
CA VAL A 347 13.48 -22.93 0.05
C VAL A 347 12.13 -23.22 -0.58
N THR A 348 11.25 -23.85 0.18
CA THR A 348 9.87 -24.18 -0.20
C THR A 348 8.82 -23.31 0.51
N CYS A 349 9.19 -22.58 1.58
CA CYS A 349 8.28 -21.77 2.42
C CYS A 349 8.98 -20.52 2.97
N GLN A 350 8.21 -19.44 3.21
CA GLN A 350 8.74 -18.13 3.62
C GLN A 350 9.18 -18.04 5.10
N CYS A 351 8.79 -18.99 5.95
CA CYS A 351 8.75 -18.78 7.39
C CYS A 351 10.08 -18.80 8.15
N ASN A 352 11.14 -19.45 7.67
CA ASN A 352 12.30 -19.73 8.51
C ASN A 352 13.69 -19.31 8.00
N ILE A 353 13.84 -18.87 6.74
CA ILE A 353 15.18 -18.70 6.13
C ILE A 353 15.46 -17.28 5.64
N THR A 354 14.44 -16.41 5.56
CA THR A 354 14.59 -15.05 5.02
C THR A 354 15.50 -14.16 5.88
N ILE A 355 15.48 -14.33 7.19
CA ILE A 355 16.22 -13.48 8.14
C ILE A 355 17.73 -13.71 8.08
N PRO A 356 18.25 -14.98 8.10
CA PRO A 356 19.69 -15.21 8.02
C PRO A 356 20.33 -14.68 6.73
N PHE A 357 19.66 -14.90 5.58
CA PHE A 357 20.19 -14.46 4.28
C PHE A 357 20.24 -12.94 4.16
N LEU A 358 19.14 -12.25 4.48
CA LEU A 358 19.11 -10.78 4.42
C LEU A 358 20.13 -10.17 5.39
N ARG A 359 20.35 -10.81 6.55
CA ARG A 359 21.33 -10.38 7.52
C ARG A 359 22.75 -10.47 6.97
N ILE A 360 23.09 -11.58 6.27
CA ILE A 360 24.40 -11.75 5.62
C ILE A 360 24.58 -10.72 4.50
N ALA A 361 23.58 -10.54 3.64
CA ALA A 361 23.64 -9.56 2.56
C ALA A 361 23.76 -8.12 3.09
N ASP A 362 23.02 -7.80 4.17
CA ASP A 362 23.07 -6.49 4.81
C ASP A 362 24.41 -6.25 5.54
N GLU A 363 25.00 -7.30 6.11
CA GLU A 363 26.34 -7.23 6.73
C GLU A 363 27.44 -7.01 5.69
N LEU A 364 27.37 -7.69 4.55
CA LEU A 364 28.27 -7.45 3.41
C LEU A 364 28.10 -6.04 2.85
N LEU A 365 26.87 -5.57 2.69
CA LEU A 365 26.58 -4.20 2.24
C LEU A 365 27.10 -3.14 3.20
N LYS A 366 27.01 -3.40 4.51
CA LYS A 366 27.48 -2.49 5.56
C LYS A 366 29.01 -2.40 5.60
N ASN A 367 29.70 -3.51 5.31
CA ASN A 367 31.14 -3.61 5.32
C ASN A 367 31.78 -3.22 3.98
N THR A 368 31.00 -2.82 2.98
CA THR A 368 31.48 -2.44 1.65
C THR A 368 31.34 -0.93 1.49
N GLU A 369 32.42 -0.24 1.22
CA GLU A 369 32.42 1.21 1.03
C GLU A 369 32.07 1.63 -0.41
N GLU A 370 32.47 0.83 -1.39
CA GLU A 370 32.39 1.17 -2.81
C GLU A 370 30.99 0.90 -3.39
N GLN A 371 30.39 1.92 -4.05
CA GLN A 371 29.00 1.85 -4.53
C GLN A 371 28.79 0.75 -5.58
N GLU A 372 29.75 0.53 -6.48
CA GLU A 372 29.65 -0.51 -7.52
C GLU A 372 29.60 -1.93 -6.94
N LEU A 373 30.30 -2.17 -5.84
CA LEU A 373 30.25 -3.44 -5.12
C LEU A 373 28.93 -3.59 -4.34
N LYS A 374 28.37 -2.50 -3.83
CA LYS A 374 27.03 -2.51 -3.22
C LYS A 374 25.96 -2.87 -4.24
N ASP A 375 26.04 -2.30 -5.43
CA ASP A 375 25.10 -2.58 -6.52
C ASP A 375 25.23 -4.03 -6.98
N TYR A 376 26.46 -4.54 -7.10
CA TYR A 376 26.72 -5.94 -7.42
C TYR A 376 26.09 -6.91 -6.40
N ILE A 377 26.27 -6.67 -5.10
CA ILE A 377 25.67 -7.48 -4.02
C ILE A 377 24.15 -7.45 -4.12
N ASN A 378 23.58 -6.26 -4.30
CA ASN A 378 22.14 -6.10 -4.42
C ASN A 378 21.55 -6.82 -5.64
N GLU A 379 22.14 -6.68 -6.82
CA GLU A 379 21.65 -7.27 -8.06
C GLU A 379 21.88 -8.78 -8.14
N ARG A 380 23.03 -9.22 -7.71
CA ARG A 380 23.43 -10.64 -7.83
C ARG A 380 22.77 -11.54 -6.79
N TYR A 381 22.58 -11.00 -5.57
CA TYR A 381 22.13 -11.81 -4.43
C TYR A 381 20.83 -11.32 -3.81
N ARG A 382 20.74 -10.05 -3.42
CA ARG A 382 19.63 -9.54 -2.63
C ARG A 382 18.32 -9.47 -3.43
N ARG A 383 18.33 -8.91 -4.65
CA ARG A 383 17.13 -8.80 -5.51
C ARG A 383 16.58 -10.16 -5.95
N PRO A 384 17.39 -11.13 -6.44
CA PRO A 384 16.90 -12.45 -6.79
C PRO A 384 16.29 -13.18 -5.60
N TRP A 385 16.88 -13.04 -4.40
CA TRP A 385 16.32 -13.61 -3.18
C TRP A 385 14.97 -13.00 -2.82
N ILE A 386 14.85 -11.67 -2.82
CA ILE A 386 13.59 -10.98 -2.55
C ILE A 386 12.52 -11.39 -3.57
N LYS A 387 12.88 -11.50 -4.84
CA LYS A 387 11.98 -11.97 -5.89
C LYS A 387 11.53 -13.40 -5.63
N ARG A 388 12.46 -14.32 -5.35
CA ARG A 388 12.14 -15.73 -5.05
C ARG A 388 11.21 -15.85 -3.85
N MET A 389 11.46 -15.09 -2.79
CA MET A 389 10.63 -15.10 -1.58
C MET A 389 9.23 -14.55 -1.84
N SER A 390 9.04 -13.62 -2.78
CA SER A 390 7.71 -13.11 -3.13
C SER A 390 6.86 -14.08 -3.97
N GLU A 391 7.48 -15.14 -4.52
CA GLU A 391 6.83 -16.17 -5.34
C GLU A 391 6.45 -17.43 -4.53
N LEU A 392 6.90 -17.55 -3.29
CA LEU A 392 6.60 -18.69 -2.42
C LEU A 392 5.28 -18.50 -1.65
N PRO A 393 4.51 -19.57 -1.44
CA PRO A 393 3.28 -19.49 -0.67
C PRO A 393 3.56 -19.11 0.79
N TYR A 394 2.59 -18.43 1.39
CA TYR A 394 2.53 -18.20 2.83
C TYR A 394 1.85 -19.43 3.46
N ASP A 395 2.62 -20.32 4.05
CA ASP A 395 2.11 -21.38 4.93
C ASP A 395 2.15 -20.90 6.38
#